data_32456fd2139b63aadfe754973c364123
#
_entry.id   32456fd2139b63aadfe754973c364123
#
_cell.length_a   1.000
_cell.length_b   1.000
_cell.length_c   1.000
_cell.angle_alpha   90.00
_cell.angle_beta   90.00
_cell.angle_gamma   90.00
#
_symmetry.space_group_name_H-M   'P 1'
#
loop_
_entity.id
_entity.type
_entity.pdbx_description
1 polymer ?
#
loop_
_entity_poly.entity_id
_entity_poly.type
_entity_poly.pdbx_seq_one_letter_code
_entity_poly.pdbx_strand_id
1 'polypeptide(L)'
;FSLVVLNYTHFFIHGAKIFLLPELFIHSIISFVLLFLFRIVVKFLFETYIELENKDEIKKIVVFGVDANAFALAKALNSEQPKRFKVVAFIEKTSANKTKQVLGLPIIGFKGSAAVIIRKFNASGIILSDPSLTKSEQLKIVDDCLEHNYQVLSTQTVKNWEDQKNITKSIKKFDIKDLLERQPIELHNQIISSQISQKTIMVTGAAGSIGSEIVQQVLDFKPSKLIVVDQAETPLHQLGLLIEPLMKNIPYLSFVADIKDAFMMEQIIGTHKPDVIYHAAAYKHVPLMELNPYQAVLTNVYGTKIIADLAQKHKVSSFVMVSTDKAVNPSNVMGASKRIAEMYVQSLSMNAQAKQFESTKFITTRFGNVLGSNGSVVPLFIKQIQEGGPITITHPDIIRYFMTIPEACQLVLEAGSMGNGGEIYIFDMGEPVRIIDLAYKMIRLAGFIPEEEIQIEVVGLRPGEKLYEELLNDAEKTLPTHHEKIMIAQEVSVANFDDFFYQLQLLVQSAKEMKSEETVLLMKKIVPEFKSKNSEFERLDH
;
A
#
# COMPACT_ATOMS: atom_id res chain seq x y z
N PHE A 1 58.13 -13.78 -2.05
CA PHE A 1 57.97 -14.98 -1.19
C PHE A 1 58.54 -16.21 -1.88
N SER A 2 58.15 -16.52 -3.11
CA SER A 2 58.59 -17.68 -3.87
C SER A 2 60.11 -17.76 -4.05
N LEU A 3 60.78 -16.64 -4.36
CA LEU A 3 62.22 -16.57 -4.52
C LEU A 3 62.97 -16.78 -3.19
N VAL A 4 62.41 -16.34 -2.07
CA VAL A 4 62.97 -16.60 -0.73
C VAL A 4 62.88 -18.08 -0.40
N VAL A 5 61.75 -18.69 -0.64
CA VAL A 5 61.53 -20.13 -0.44
C VAL A 5 62.49 -20.94 -1.34
N LEU A 6 62.60 -20.58 -2.61
CA LEU A 6 63.48 -21.26 -3.57
C LEU A 6 64.95 -21.16 -3.12
N ASN A 7 65.38 -19.97 -2.65
CA ASN A 7 66.76 -19.72 -2.18
C ASN A 7 67.10 -20.55 -0.94
N TYR A 8 66.18 -20.71 -0.01
CA TYR A 8 66.38 -21.52 1.19
C TYR A 8 66.28 -23.02 0.89
N THR A 9 65.36 -23.47 0.01
CA THR A 9 65.29 -24.89 -0.40
C THR A 9 66.54 -25.32 -1.16
N HIS A 10 67.07 -24.45 -2.04
CA HIS A 10 68.31 -24.74 -2.74
C HIS A 10 69.53 -24.79 -1.77
N PHE A 11 69.57 -23.92 -0.79
CA PHE A 11 70.59 -23.93 0.26
C PHE A 11 70.53 -25.24 1.06
N PHE A 12 69.37 -25.71 1.43
CA PHE A 12 69.24 -26.97 2.17
C PHE A 12 69.64 -28.20 1.35
N ILE A 13 69.48 -28.18 0.02
CA ILE A 13 69.78 -29.31 -0.85
C ILE A 13 71.25 -29.29 -1.30
N HIS A 14 71.79 -28.13 -1.62
CA HIS A 14 73.13 -28.01 -2.29
C HIS A 14 74.16 -27.28 -1.46
N GLY A 15 73.84 -26.79 -0.24
CA GLY A 15 74.79 -26.07 0.66
C GLY A 15 75.17 -24.65 0.22
N ALA A 16 74.63 -24.18 -0.89
CA ALA A 16 74.86 -22.84 -1.46
C ALA A 16 73.60 -22.06 -1.70
N LYS A 17 73.58 -20.77 -1.48
CA LYS A 17 72.46 -19.86 -1.80
C LYS A 17 72.56 -19.42 -3.24
N ILE A 18 71.44 -19.40 -3.96
CA ILE A 18 71.34 -18.92 -5.34
C ILE A 18 71.47 -17.37 -5.36
N PHE A 19 70.85 -16.70 -4.39
CA PHE A 19 70.85 -15.25 -4.27
C PHE A 19 71.41 -14.80 -2.90
N LEU A 20 72.14 -13.72 -2.88
CA LEU A 20 72.59 -13.07 -1.62
C LEU A 20 71.37 -12.33 -0.98
N LEU A 21 71.39 -12.23 0.34
CA LEU A 21 70.28 -11.52 1.07
C LEU A 21 70.02 -10.08 0.59
N PRO A 22 71.03 -9.26 0.26
CA PRO A 22 70.80 -7.93 -0.31
C PRO A 22 70.11 -7.93 -1.65
N GLU A 23 70.38 -8.92 -2.53
CA GLU A 23 69.77 -9.07 -3.84
C GLU A 23 68.27 -9.41 -3.72
N LEU A 24 67.92 -10.31 -2.81
CA LEU A 24 66.53 -10.62 -2.50
C LEU A 24 65.77 -9.43 -1.91
N PHE A 25 66.44 -8.61 -1.09
CA PHE A 25 65.85 -7.41 -0.52
C PHE A 25 65.56 -6.36 -1.61
N ILE A 26 66.55 -6.09 -2.48
CA ILE A 26 66.42 -5.16 -3.61
C ILE A 26 65.33 -5.64 -4.55
N HIS A 27 65.29 -6.93 -4.89
CA HIS A 27 64.23 -7.51 -5.74
C HIS A 27 62.85 -7.35 -5.11
N SER A 28 62.71 -7.54 -3.80
CA SER A 28 61.43 -7.38 -3.08
C SER A 28 60.96 -5.92 -3.13
N ILE A 29 61.83 -4.95 -2.99
CA ILE A 29 61.51 -3.52 -3.10
C ILE A 29 61.08 -3.18 -4.51
N ILE A 30 61.85 -3.61 -5.53
CA ILE A 30 61.52 -3.35 -6.94
C ILE A 30 60.19 -3.99 -7.29
N SER A 31 59.96 -5.24 -6.88
CA SER A 31 58.68 -5.93 -7.10
C SER A 31 57.50 -5.24 -6.44
N PHE A 32 57.67 -4.74 -5.22
CA PHE A 32 56.64 -3.98 -4.51
C PHE A 32 56.30 -2.67 -5.24
N VAL A 33 57.35 -1.91 -5.65
CA VAL A 33 57.16 -0.66 -6.40
C VAL A 33 56.43 -0.92 -7.74
N LEU A 34 56.88 -1.94 -8.49
CA LEU A 34 56.24 -2.30 -9.75
C LEU A 34 54.79 -2.75 -9.59
N LEU A 35 54.48 -3.56 -8.57
CA LEU A 35 53.11 -3.97 -8.28
C LEU A 35 52.23 -2.79 -7.84
N PHE A 36 52.81 -1.86 -7.07
CA PHE A 36 52.11 -0.64 -6.66
C PHE A 36 51.81 0.26 -7.85
N LEU A 37 52.80 0.51 -8.73
CA LEU A 37 52.60 1.26 -9.98
C LEU A 37 51.58 0.57 -10.91
N PHE A 38 51.71 -0.74 -11.06
CA PHE A 38 50.73 -1.52 -11.86
C PHE A 38 49.32 -1.35 -11.32
N ARG A 39 49.16 -1.41 -9.98
CA ARG A 39 47.84 -1.21 -9.35
C ARG A 39 47.27 0.20 -9.62
N ILE A 40 48.13 1.23 -9.59
CA ILE A 40 47.73 2.61 -9.93
C ILE A 40 47.31 2.71 -11.38
N VAL A 41 48.07 2.12 -12.31
CA VAL A 41 47.77 2.13 -13.74
C VAL A 41 46.47 1.38 -14.02
N VAL A 42 46.28 0.19 -13.45
CA VAL A 42 45.02 -0.59 -13.61
C VAL A 42 43.83 0.18 -13.05
N LYS A 43 44.01 0.80 -11.87
CA LYS A 43 42.96 1.63 -11.27
C LYS A 43 42.60 2.81 -12.18
N PHE A 44 43.58 3.52 -12.69
CA PHE A 44 43.36 4.66 -13.61
C PHE A 44 42.72 4.24 -14.93
N LEU A 45 43.16 3.14 -15.54
CA LEU A 45 42.56 2.59 -16.75
C LEU A 45 41.12 2.14 -16.52
N PHE A 46 40.86 1.48 -15.40
CA PHE A 46 39.53 1.01 -15.03
C PHE A 46 38.55 2.17 -14.76
N GLU A 47 39.00 3.20 -14.05
CA GLU A 47 38.20 4.42 -13.81
C GLU A 47 37.95 5.16 -15.12
N THR A 48 38.95 5.28 -16.01
CA THR A 48 38.80 5.90 -17.33
C THR A 48 37.90 5.09 -18.26
N TYR A 49 38.01 3.75 -18.24
CA TYR A 49 37.14 2.86 -19.02
C TYR A 49 35.68 2.96 -18.57
N ILE A 50 35.42 2.92 -17.27
CA ILE A 50 34.08 3.12 -16.71
C ILE A 50 33.52 4.52 -17.05
N GLU A 51 34.36 5.58 -16.99
CA GLU A 51 33.93 6.93 -17.40
C GLU A 51 33.60 7.01 -18.89
N LEU A 52 34.30 6.27 -19.76
CA LEU A 52 34.03 6.24 -21.20
C LEU A 52 32.76 5.45 -21.53
N GLU A 53 32.55 4.30 -20.86
CA GLU A 53 31.37 3.45 -21.08
C GLU A 53 30.08 4.11 -20.53
N ASN A 54 30.18 4.93 -19.49
CA ASN A 54 29.05 5.63 -18.89
C ASN A 54 28.82 7.06 -19.43
N LYS A 55 29.61 7.53 -20.39
CA LYS A 55 29.46 8.91 -20.94
C LYS A 55 28.12 9.16 -21.61
N ASP A 56 27.50 8.13 -22.17
CA ASP A 56 26.18 8.24 -22.84
C ASP A 56 25.00 8.06 -21.86
N GLU A 57 25.25 7.67 -20.60
CA GLU A 57 24.21 7.41 -19.59
C GLU A 57 24.02 8.51 -18.53
N ILE A 58 24.86 9.55 -18.49
CA ILE A 58 24.71 10.63 -17.50
C ILE A 58 23.49 11.49 -17.83
N LYS A 59 22.40 11.26 -17.11
CA LYS A 59 21.16 12.00 -17.31
C LYS A 59 21.27 13.42 -16.75
N LYS A 60 21.04 14.42 -17.61
CA LYS A 60 20.94 15.82 -17.17
C LYS A 60 19.62 16.00 -16.43
N ILE A 61 19.63 16.68 -15.30
CA ILE A 61 18.45 16.83 -14.47
C ILE A 61 18.36 18.26 -13.92
N VAL A 62 17.12 18.74 -13.74
CA VAL A 62 16.82 20.02 -13.09
C VAL A 62 16.37 19.75 -11.67
N VAL A 63 16.72 20.59 -10.71
CA VAL A 63 16.28 20.48 -9.31
C VAL A 63 15.26 21.58 -9.03
N PHE A 64 14.06 21.19 -8.60
CA PHE A 64 13.06 22.14 -8.11
C PHE A 64 13.28 22.35 -6.60
N GLY A 65 13.72 23.54 -6.24
CA GLY A 65 14.09 23.97 -4.90
C GLY A 65 15.39 24.77 -4.93
N VAL A 66 15.50 25.74 -4.01
CA VAL A 66 16.66 26.62 -3.83
C VAL A 66 17.02 26.76 -2.36
N ASP A 67 16.67 25.75 -1.58
CA ASP A 67 17.01 25.62 -0.17
C ASP A 67 18.33 24.85 0.07
N ALA A 68 18.75 24.78 1.32
CA ALA A 68 19.95 24.07 1.71
C ALA A 68 19.95 22.60 1.29
N ASN A 69 18.79 21.94 1.29
CA ASN A 69 18.64 20.53 0.89
C ASN A 69 18.85 20.37 -0.63
N ALA A 70 18.29 21.25 -1.46
CA ALA A 70 18.48 21.24 -2.90
C ALA A 70 19.96 21.43 -3.28
N PHE A 71 20.67 22.32 -2.59
CA PHE A 71 22.10 22.54 -2.85
C PHE A 71 22.98 21.38 -2.36
N ALA A 72 22.66 20.81 -1.20
CA ALA A 72 23.36 19.62 -0.68
C ALA A 72 23.17 18.43 -1.64
N LEU A 73 21.96 18.23 -2.15
CA LEU A 73 21.63 17.23 -3.15
C LEU A 73 22.45 17.41 -4.43
N ALA A 74 22.47 18.62 -4.99
CA ALA A 74 23.24 18.90 -6.20
C ALA A 74 24.76 18.66 -6.01
N LYS A 75 25.29 19.03 -4.84
CA LYS A 75 26.70 18.77 -4.49
C LYS A 75 26.97 17.26 -4.37
N ALA A 76 26.10 16.52 -3.72
CA ALA A 76 26.20 15.07 -3.56
C ALA A 76 26.15 14.35 -4.92
N LEU A 77 25.22 14.71 -5.81
CA LEU A 77 25.11 14.17 -7.17
C LEU A 77 26.35 14.46 -8.02
N ASN A 78 26.94 15.64 -7.87
CA ASN A 78 28.17 16.00 -8.61
C ASN A 78 29.41 15.24 -8.11
N SER A 79 29.43 14.78 -6.86
CA SER A 79 30.52 14.01 -6.26
C SER A 79 30.29 12.49 -6.28
N GLU A 80 29.14 12.02 -6.75
CA GLU A 80 28.82 10.58 -6.87
C GLU A 80 29.68 9.91 -7.93
N GLN A 81 30.20 8.71 -7.62
CA GLN A 81 30.91 7.86 -8.58
C GLN A 81 30.37 6.43 -8.53
N PRO A 82 29.94 5.85 -9.69
CA PRO A 82 29.81 6.47 -11.00
C PRO A 82 28.67 7.50 -11.04
N LYS A 83 28.84 8.56 -11.85
CA LYS A 83 27.85 9.64 -11.97
C LYS A 83 26.59 9.15 -12.69
N ARG A 84 25.46 9.18 -12.01
CA ARG A 84 24.14 8.86 -12.59
C ARG A 84 23.43 10.09 -13.14
N PHE A 85 23.57 11.23 -12.46
CA PHE A 85 22.90 12.47 -12.80
C PHE A 85 23.87 13.66 -12.84
N LYS A 86 23.57 14.62 -13.73
CA LYS A 86 24.23 15.92 -13.78
C LYS A 86 23.19 17.02 -13.61
N VAL A 87 23.24 17.75 -12.51
CA VAL A 87 22.36 18.91 -12.29
C VAL A 87 22.78 20.04 -13.25
N VAL A 88 21.78 20.60 -13.95
CA VAL A 88 22.02 21.67 -14.97
C VAL A 88 21.36 23.00 -14.62
N ALA A 89 20.35 23.02 -13.76
CA ALA A 89 19.69 24.23 -13.29
C ALA A 89 18.89 23.97 -12.01
N PHE A 90 18.57 25.04 -11.29
CA PHE A 90 17.61 25.05 -10.19
C PHE A 90 16.34 25.79 -10.61
N ILE A 91 15.19 25.37 -10.07
CA ILE A 91 13.91 26.07 -10.22
C ILE A 91 13.49 26.63 -8.88
N GLU A 92 13.13 27.92 -8.86
CA GLU A 92 12.58 28.63 -7.71
C GLU A 92 11.08 28.86 -7.90
N LYS A 93 10.27 28.62 -6.86
CA LYS A 93 8.81 28.78 -6.89
C LYS A 93 8.40 30.22 -7.20
N THR A 94 9.14 31.19 -6.71
CA THR A 94 8.86 32.63 -6.89
C THR A 94 9.72 33.21 -7.99
N SER A 95 9.11 33.92 -8.94
CA SER A 95 9.81 34.55 -10.06
C SER A 95 10.55 35.82 -9.57
N ALA A 96 11.79 35.67 -9.12
CA ALA A 96 12.67 36.80 -8.94
C ALA A 96 13.36 37.13 -10.28
N ASN A 97 13.14 38.35 -10.79
CA ASN A 97 13.67 38.85 -12.08
C ASN A 97 15.21 39.04 -12.12
N LYS A 98 15.99 38.37 -11.29
CA LYS A 98 17.45 38.48 -11.30
C LYS A 98 18.03 37.10 -11.55
N THR A 99 18.88 36.99 -12.58
CA THR A 99 19.70 35.81 -12.88
C THR A 99 20.63 35.54 -11.70
N LYS A 100 20.17 34.72 -10.76
CA LYS A 100 20.98 34.22 -9.65
C LYS A 100 21.66 32.94 -10.10
N GLN A 101 22.90 32.74 -9.70
CA GLN A 101 23.63 31.49 -9.89
C GLN A 101 24.06 30.96 -8.53
N VAL A 102 23.93 29.64 -8.32
CA VAL A 102 24.45 28.93 -7.16
C VAL A 102 25.17 27.69 -7.64
N LEU A 103 26.34 27.40 -7.08
CA LEU A 103 27.24 26.32 -7.53
C LEU A 103 27.61 26.40 -9.03
N GLY A 104 27.63 27.62 -9.61
CA GLY A 104 27.86 27.83 -11.05
C GLY A 104 26.66 27.45 -11.95
N LEU A 105 25.49 27.15 -11.36
CA LEU A 105 24.27 26.76 -12.06
C LEU A 105 23.21 27.88 -11.97
N PRO A 106 22.44 28.11 -13.05
CA PRO A 106 21.40 29.14 -13.06
C PRO A 106 20.20 28.74 -12.20
N ILE A 107 19.59 29.74 -11.53
CA ILE A 107 18.30 29.63 -10.86
C ILE A 107 17.24 30.24 -11.79
N ILE A 108 16.19 29.48 -12.08
CA ILE A 108 15.11 29.89 -12.97
C ILE A 108 13.81 30.01 -12.16
N GLY A 109 13.13 31.15 -12.28
CA GLY A 109 11.80 31.30 -11.69
C GLY A 109 10.76 30.44 -12.40
N PHE A 110 9.93 29.75 -11.64
CA PHE A 110 8.85 28.91 -12.16
C PHE A 110 7.73 29.79 -12.77
N LYS A 111 7.40 29.56 -14.03
CA LYS A 111 6.36 30.30 -14.76
C LYS A 111 5.23 29.39 -15.26
N GLY A 112 4.85 28.40 -14.48
CA GLY A 112 3.69 27.55 -14.75
C GLY A 112 3.99 26.22 -15.47
N SER A 113 5.13 26.05 -16.17
CA SER A 113 5.51 24.76 -16.78
C SER A 113 6.97 24.41 -16.48
N ALA A 114 7.17 23.26 -15.87
CA ALA A 114 8.49 22.68 -15.63
C ALA A 114 9.07 22.06 -16.91
N ALA A 115 8.24 21.50 -17.77
CA ALA A 115 8.62 20.90 -19.03
C ALA A 115 9.35 21.88 -19.96
N VAL A 116 8.91 23.15 -20.00
CA VAL A 116 9.57 24.21 -20.76
C VAL A 116 11.00 24.46 -20.25
N ILE A 117 11.20 24.44 -18.92
CA ILE A 117 12.53 24.66 -18.33
C ILE A 117 13.43 23.45 -18.60
N ILE A 118 12.90 22.23 -18.41
CA ILE A 118 13.63 20.97 -18.70
C ILE A 118 14.11 20.95 -20.15
N ARG A 119 13.24 21.28 -21.10
CA ARG A 119 13.57 21.38 -22.54
C ARG A 119 14.66 22.41 -22.82
N LYS A 120 14.57 23.59 -22.19
CA LYS A 120 15.57 24.68 -22.37
C LYS A 120 16.99 24.24 -21.99
N PHE A 121 17.14 23.38 -20.98
CA PHE A 121 18.43 22.88 -20.52
C PHE A 121 18.81 21.52 -21.11
N ASN A 122 18.01 21.01 -22.05
CA ASN A 122 18.17 19.67 -22.62
C ASN A 122 18.36 18.60 -21.54
N ALA A 123 17.50 18.68 -20.50
CA ALA A 123 17.49 17.76 -19.38
C ALA A 123 16.50 16.61 -19.62
N SER A 124 16.74 15.46 -19.00
CA SER A 124 15.89 14.27 -19.10
C SER A 124 14.77 14.24 -18.05
N GLY A 125 14.82 15.15 -17.05
CA GLY A 125 13.83 15.15 -16.01
C GLY A 125 14.10 16.15 -14.89
N ILE A 126 13.35 16.00 -13.79
CA ILE A 126 13.34 16.89 -12.67
C ILE A 126 13.43 16.12 -11.34
N ILE A 127 14.08 16.70 -10.33
CA ILE A 127 14.02 16.26 -8.94
C ILE A 127 13.23 17.29 -8.14
N LEU A 128 12.14 16.87 -7.49
CA LEU A 128 11.37 17.69 -6.57
C LEU A 128 12.02 17.64 -5.18
N SER A 129 12.56 18.77 -4.72
CA SER A 129 13.27 18.91 -3.45
C SER A 129 12.76 20.04 -2.57
N ASP A 130 11.84 20.89 -3.06
CA ASP A 130 11.33 22.03 -2.33
C ASP A 130 10.21 21.62 -1.34
N PRO A 131 10.45 21.71 -0.03
CA PRO A 131 9.46 21.35 0.98
C PRO A 131 8.30 22.35 1.09
N SER A 132 8.42 23.53 0.46
CA SER A 132 7.37 24.57 0.46
C SER A 132 6.29 24.33 -0.60
N LEU A 133 6.49 23.35 -1.50
CA LEU A 133 5.47 22.98 -2.46
C LEU A 133 4.31 22.26 -1.78
N THR A 134 3.12 22.78 -1.97
CA THR A 134 1.90 22.07 -1.60
C THR A 134 1.76 20.79 -2.45
N LYS A 135 1.02 19.80 -1.96
CA LYS A 135 0.78 18.57 -2.68
C LYS A 135 0.17 18.81 -4.08
N SER A 136 -0.81 19.72 -4.16
CA SER A 136 -1.44 20.10 -5.43
C SER A 136 -0.45 20.73 -6.42
N GLU A 137 0.47 21.57 -5.94
CA GLU A 137 1.51 22.15 -6.79
C GLU A 137 2.49 21.10 -7.29
N GLN A 138 2.90 20.17 -6.41
CA GLN A 138 3.76 19.05 -6.79
C GLN A 138 3.12 18.22 -7.91
N LEU A 139 1.83 17.89 -7.78
CA LEU A 139 1.11 17.10 -8.77
C LEU A 139 0.98 17.81 -10.11
N LYS A 140 0.70 19.11 -10.13
CA LYS A 140 0.68 19.89 -11.37
C LYS A 140 2.03 19.86 -12.09
N ILE A 141 3.14 19.95 -11.33
CA ILE A 141 4.49 19.86 -11.91
C ILE A 141 4.76 18.44 -12.43
N VAL A 142 4.33 17.42 -11.68
CA VAL A 142 4.49 16.02 -12.09
C VAL A 142 3.68 15.74 -13.35
N ASP A 143 2.40 16.13 -13.40
CA ASP A 143 1.55 15.93 -14.57
C ASP A 143 2.13 16.64 -15.80
N ASP A 144 2.57 17.90 -15.71
CA ASP A 144 3.24 18.65 -16.78
C ASP A 144 4.51 17.92 -17.28
N CYS A 145 5.32 17.39 -16.38
CA CYS A 145 6.51 16.63 -16.76
C CYS A 145 6.16 15.29 -17.43
N LEU A 146 5.18 14.56 -16.90
CA LEU A 146 4.76 13.27 -17.44
C LEU A 146 4.09 13.40 -18.81
N GLU A 147 3.30 14.45 -19.05
CA GLU A 147 2.69 14.74 -20.36
C GLU A 147 3.73 14.95 -21.46
N HIS A 148 4.92 15.42 -21.08
CA HIS A 148 6.03 15.64 -21.99
C HIS A 148 7.11 14.56 -21.93
N ASN A 149 6.81 13.40 -21.32
CA ASN A 149 7.70 12.24 -21.18
C ASN A 149 9.01 12.53 -20.43
N TYR A 150 9.01 13.48 -19.49
CA TYR A 150 10.16 13.75 -18.62
C TYR A 150 10.11 12.91 -17.35
N GLN A 151 11.29 12.42 -16.92
CA GLN A 151 11.42 11.66 -15.68
C GLN A 151 11.21 12.57 -14.47
N VAL A 152 10.38 12.12 -13.52
CA VAL A 152 10.18 12.82 -12.24
C VAL A 152 10.73 11.96 -11.11
N LEU A 153 11.56 12.62 -10.29
CA LEU A 153 12.16 12.04 -9.09
C LEU A 153 11.80 12.88 -7.88
N SER A 154 11.72 12.26 -6.72
CA SER A 154 11.51 12.94 -5.44
C SER A 154 12.63 12.61 -4.46
N THR A 155 12.85 13.51 -3.50
CA THR A 155 13.76 13.28 -2.38
C THR A 155 13.01 13.38 -1.07
N GLN A 156 13.39 12.55 -0.10
CA GLN A 156 12.92 12.72 1.27
C GLN A 156 13.62 13.93 1.90
N THR A 157 12.90 14.71 2.69
CA THR A 157 13.47 15.83 3.45
C THR A 157 14.48 15.29 4.46
N VAL A 158 15.74 15.68 4.33
CA VAL A 158 16.80 15.29 5.25
C VAL A 158 16.67 16.09 6.53
N LYS A 159 16.30 15.46 7.63
CA LYS A 159 16.13 16.12 8.94
C LYS A 159 17.42 16.27 9.73
N ASN A 160 18.47 15.48 9.44
CA ASN A 160 19.74 15.47 10.19
C ASN A 160 20.96 15.56 9.28
N TRP A 161 21.99 16.29 9.71
CA TRP A 161 23.26 16.48 8.99
C TRP A 161 24.05 15.17 8.76
N GLU A 162 23.84 14.14 9.57
CA GLU A 162 24.49 12.83 9.44
C GLU A 162 24.02 12.04 8.21
N ASP A 163 22.83 12.35 7.68
CA ASP A 163 22.26 11.70 6.50
C ASP A 163 22.82 12.19 5.16
N GLN A 164 23.71 13.19 5.15
CA GLN A 164 24.27 13.74 3.89
C GLN A 164 25.00 12.68 3.03
N LYS A 165 25.59 11.66 3.64
CA LYS A 165 26.23 10.55 2.91
C LYS A 165 25.23 9.64 2.17
N ASN A 166 23.94 9.72 2.51
CA ASN A 166 22.87 8.90 1.96
C ASN A 166 21.88 9.68 1.09
N ILE A 167 22.10 10.99 0.85
CA ILE A 167 21.17 11.85 0.08
C ILE A 167 20.93 11.26 -1.32
N THR A 168 21.94 10.75 -1.99
CA THR A 168 21.80 10.16 -3.32
C THR A 168 21.01 8.86 -3.30
N LYS A 169 21.02 8.12 -2.18
CA LYS A 169 20.21 6.91 -1.96
C LYS A 169 18.75 7.24 -1.66
N SER A 170 18.45 8.46 -1.21
CA SER A 170 17.07 8.92 -0.95
C SER A 170 16.32 9.36 -2.18
N ILE A 171 17.00 9.48 -3.33
CA ILE A 171 16.36 9.78 -4.61
C ILE A 171 15.54 8.57 -5.04
N LYS A 172 14.23 8.74 -5.13
CA LYS A 172 13.29 7.72 -5.58
C LYS A 172 12.57 8.21 -6.83
N LYS A 173 12.20 7.28 -7.70
CA LYS A 173 11.21 7.59 -8.73
C LYS A 173 9.93 8.02 -8.01
N PHE A 174 9.23 8.98 -8.58
CA PHE A 174 7.93 9.40 -8.06
C PHE A 174 6.98 8.18 -8.10
N ASP A 175 6.38 7.85 -6.96
CA ASP A 175 5.52 6.66 -6.85
C ASP A 175 4.08 7.06 -7.19
N ILE A 176 3.30 6.10 -7.71
CA ILE A 176 1.88 6.26 -7.96
C ILE A 176 1.08 6.66 -6.70
N LYS A 177 1.55 6.21 -5.53
CA LYS A 177 0.97 6.62 -4.24
C LYS A 177 1.07 8.13 -4.00
N ASP A 178 2.10 8.74 -4.57
CA ASP A 178 2.34 10.18 -4.47
C ASP A 178 1.43 10.97 -5.41
N LEU A 179 0.85 10.33 -6.45
CA LEU A 179 -0.10 10.93 -7.39
C LEU A 179 -1.50 11.13 -6.80
N LEU A 180 -1.83 10.48 -5.70
CA LEU A 180 -3.10 10.71 -5.02
C LEU A 180 -2.97 11.96 -4.14
N GLU A 181 -3.82 12.94 -4.38
CA GLU A 181 -3.88 14.21 -3.63
C GLU A 181 -4.43 14.01 -2.21
N ARG A 182 -3.75 13.21 -1.37
CA ARG A 182 -4.24 12.98 -0.02
C ARG A 182 -3.35 13.63 1.03
N GLN A 183 -3.98 14.42 1.88
CA GLN A 183 -3.36 14.97 3.09
C GLN A 183 -3.11 13.83 4.09
N PRO A 184 -1.98 13.84 4.80
CA PRO A 184 -1.79 12.94 5.94
C PRO A 184 -2.97 13.08 6.91
N ILE A 185 -3.42 11.96 7.46
CA ILE A 185 -4.50 11.95 8.46
C ILE A 185 -3.91 12.31 9.81
N GLU A 186 -4.57 13.21 10.52
CA GLU A 186 -4.28 13.47 11.92
C GLU A 186 -5.13 12.54 12.78
N LEU A 187 -4.48 11.61 13.44
CA LEU A 187 -5.14 10.67 14.35
C LEU A 187 -5.30 11.24 15.75
N HIS A 188 -6.41 10.92 16.40
CA HIS A 188 -6.59 11.19 17.82
C HIS A 188 -5.93 10.08 18.65
N ASN A 189 -4.58 10.08 18.66
CA ASN A 189 -3.75 9.04 19.27
C ASN A 189 -4.14 8.71 20.71
N GLN A 190 -4.68 9.65 21.47
CA GLN A 190 -5.13 9.40 22.86
C GLN A 190 -6.35 8.47 22.91
N ILE A 191 -7.34 8.65 22.02
CA ILE A 191 -8.56 7.85 21.98
C ILE A 191 -8.22 6.44 21.53
N ILE A 192 -7.46 6.31 20.44
CA ILE A 192 -6.99 5.01 19.92
C ILE A 192 -6.14 4.28 20.97
N SER A 193 -5.23 5.00 21.63
CA SER A 193 -4.39 4.43 22.67
C SER A 193 -5.21 3.89 23.84
N SER A 194 -6.29 4.55 24.23
CA SER A 194 -7.16 4.07 25.32
C SER A 194 -7.85 2.73 25.00
N GLN A 195 -8.12 2.47 23.72
CA GLN A 195 -8.73 1.23 23.26
C GLN A 195 -7.72 0.09 23.10
N ILE A 196 -6.48 0.40 22.69
CA ILE A 196 -5.50 -0.61 22.26
C ILE A 196 -4.41 -0.85 23.31
N SER A 197 -3.93 0.22 23.97
CA SER A 197 -2.81 0.11 24.90
C SER A 197 -3.13 -0.84 26.07
N GLN A 198 -2.21 -1.76 26.33
CA GLN A 198 -2.34 -2.78 27.39
C GLN A 198 -3.56 -3.72 27.22
N LYS A 199 -4.14 -3.79 26.02
CA LYS A 199 -5.26 -4.68 25.70
C LYS A 199 -4.79 -5.88 24.88
N THR A 200 -5.57 -6.94 24.90
CA THR A 200 -5.41 -8.09 24.02
C THR A 200 -6.15 -7.81 22.70
N ILE A 201 -5.42 -7.70 21.62
CA ILE A 201 -5.96 -7.37 20.29
C ILE A 201 -5.94 -8.60 19.40
N MET A 202 -7.05 -8.87 18.74
CA MET A 202 -7.15 -9.93 17.72
C MET A 202 -7.43 -9.34 16.36
N VAL A 203 -6.71 -9.81 15.32
CA VAL A 203 -6.95 -9.44 13.93
C VAL A 203 -7.22 -10.69 13.12
N THR A 204 -8.38 -10.77 12.47
CA THR A 204 -8.72 -11.84 11.53
C THR A 204 -8.52 -11.37 10.08
N GLY A 205 -8.13 -12.28 9.18
CA GLY A 205 -7.66 -11.88 7.85
C GLY A 205 -6.35 -11.09 7.94
N ALA A 206 -5.53 -11.42 8.95
CA ALA A 206 -4.36 -10.67 9.34
C ALA A 206 -3.26 -10.64 8.25
N ALA A 207 -3.20 -11.65 7.39
CA ALA A 207 -2.23 -11.72 6.30
C ALA A 207 -2.69 -11.00 5.02
N GLY A 208 -3.93 -10.48 4.98
CA GLY A 208 -4.43 -9.62 3.90
C GLY A 208 -3.82 -8.21 3.95
N SER A 209 -4.00 -7.43 2.86
CA SER A 209 -3.44 -6.08 2.75
C SER A 209 -3.92 -5.12 3.86
N ILE A 210 -5.19 -5.21 4.26
CA ILE A 210 -5.75 -4.38 5.35
C ILE A 210 -5.36 -4.96 6.71
N GLY A 211 -5.52 -6.28 6.90
CA GLY A 211 -5.21 -6.93 8.18
C GLY A 211 -3.76 -6.76 8.59
N SER A 212 -2.81 -6.91 7.65
CA SER A 212 -1.38 -6.77 7.92
C SER A 212 -0.97 -5.33 8.30
N GLU A 213 -1.62 -4.35 7.70
CA GLU A 213 -1.40 -2.94 8.06
C GLU A 213 -2.02 -2.60 9.42
N ILE A 214 -3.25 -3.08 9.71
CA ILE A 214 -3.86 -2.94 11.05
C ILE A 214 -2.92 -3.54 12.11
N VAL A 215 -2.36 -4.73 11.86
CA VAL A 215 -1.41 -5.37 12.77
C VAL A 215 -0.20 -4.48 13.05
N GLN A 216 0.40 -3.88 12.02
CA GLN A 216 1.54 -2.99 12.17
C GLN A 216 1.19 -1.73 12.97
N GLN A 217 0.08 -1.07 12.63
CA GLN A 217 -0.36 0.16 13.33
C GLN A 217 -0.76 -0.10 14.78
N VAL A 218 -1.40 -1.24 15.08
CA VAL A 218 -1.76 -1.65 16.45
C VAL A 218 -0.51 -1.78 17.33
N LEU A 219 0.61 -2.27 16.80
CA LEU A 219 1.86 -2.41 17.54
C LEU A 219 2.44 -1.07 18.03
N ASP A 220 2.20 0.03 17.30
CA ASP A 220 2.62 1.37 17.72
C ASP A 220 1.96 1.81 19.04
N PHE A 221 0.76 1.31 19.33
CA PHE A 221 0.00 1.59 20.57
C PHE A 221 0.29 0.63 21.71
N LYS A 222 1.26 -0.29 21.58
CA LYS A 222 1.77 -1.20 22.63
C LYS A 222 0.65 -2.03 23.31
N PRO A 223 -0.05 -2.90 22.57
CA PRO A 223 -1.01 -3.82 23.15
C PRO A 223 -0.31 -4.77 24.15
N SER A 224 -1.07 -5.34 25.11
CA SER A 224 -0.53 -6.36 26.02
C SER A 224 -0.29 -7.69 25.33
N LYS A 225 -1.07 -8.01 24.30
CA LYS A 225 -0.99 -9.23 23.50
C LYS A 225 -1.57 -9.00 22.10
N LEU A 226 -0.95 -9.57 21.10
CA LEU A 226 -1.44 -9.58 19.73
C LEU A 226 -1.75 -10.99 19.27
N ILE A 227 -2.96 -11.20 18.74
CA ILE A 227 -3.44 -12.47 18.18
C ILE A 227 -3.76 -12.23 16.71
N VAL A 228 -3.13 -12.98 15.82
CA VAL A 228 -3.41 -12.90 14.38
C VAL A 228 -3.95 -14.22 13.87
N VAL A 229 -4.98 -14.16 13.05
CA VAL A 229 -5.65 -15.32 12.47
C VAL A 229 -5.79 -15.13 10.98
N ASP A 230 -5.33 -16.10 10.21
CA ASP A 230 -5.53 -16.17 8.76
C ASP A 230 -5.54 -17.62 8.30
N GLN A 231 -6.29 -17.92 7.23
CA GLN A 231 -6.28 -19.26 6.63
C GLN A 231 -5.07 -19.51 5.72
N ALA A 232 -4.42 -18.44 5.26
CA ALA A 232 -3.30 -18.49 4.33
C ALA A 232 -1.96 -18.58 5.10
N GLU A 233 -1.39 -19.79 5.21
CA GLU A 233 -0.19 -20.08 5.99
C GLU A 233 1.01 -19.22 5.55
N THR A 234 1.38 -19.26 4.26
CA THR A 234 2.57 -18.55 3.75
C THR A 234 2.50 -17.04 3.92
N PRO A 235 1.41 -16.33 3.58
CA PRO A 235 1.26 -14.90 3.89
C PRO A 235 1.30 -14.60 5.39
N LEU A 236 0.76 -15.49 6.23
CA LEU A 236 0.78 -15.32 7.68
C LEU A 236 2.21 -15.44 8.24
N HIS A 237 3.01 -16.37 7.73
CA HIS A 237 4.43 -16.48 8.05
C HIS A 237 5.20 -15.21 7.63
N GLN A 238 4.95 -14.69 6.42
CA GLN A 238 5.57 -13.45 5.95
C GLN A 238 5.22 -12.25 6.83
N LEU A 239 3.97 -12.17 7.28
CA LEU A 239 3.56 -11.15 8.26
C LEU A 239 4.37 -11.27 9.55
N GLY A 240 4.56 -12.50 10.08
CA GLY A 240 5.38 -12.74 11.28
C GLY A 240 6.79 -12.17 11.14
N LEU A 241 7.47 -12.47 10.03
CA LEU A 241 8.80 -11.93 9.74
C LEU A 241 8.82 -10.40 9.64
N LEU A 242 7.79 -9.80 9.05
CA LEU A 242 7.68 -8.36 8.88
C LEU A 242 7.55 -7.63 10.23
N ILE A 243 6.75 -8.18 11.15
CA ILE A 243 6.46 -7.52 12.44
C ILE A 243 7.44 -7.87 13.56
N GLU A 244 8.26 -8.91 13.40
CA GLU A 244 9.24 -9.34 14.40
C GLU A 244 10.09 -8.19 14.97
N PRO A 245 10.64 -7.26 14.13
CA PRO A 245 11.40 -6.12 14.64
C PRO A 245 10.57 -5.11 15.44
N LEU A 246 9.24 -5.09 15.24
CA LEU A 246 8.31 -4.15 15.87
C LEU A 246 7.77 -4.67 17.23
N MET A 247 7.80 -5.97 17.45
CA MET A 247 7.13 -6.61 18.60
C MET A 247 7.72 -6.28 19.97
N LYS A 248 9.01 -5.96 20.10
CA LYS A 248 9.66 -5.43 21.31
C LYS A 248 9.12 -5.97 22.65
N ASN A 249 8.99 -7.22 22.88
CA ASN A 249 8.41 -7.84 24.11
C ASN A 249 6.87 -7.93 24.15
N ILE A 250 6.16 -7.65 23.07
CA ILE A 250 4.71 -7.88 22.99
C ILE A 250 4.48 -9.37 22.68
N PRO A 251 3.74 -10.12 23.52
CA PRO A 251 3.36 -11.49 23.22
C PRO A 251 2.56 -11.58 21.93
N TYR A 252 3.02 -12.43 21.00
CA TYR A 252 2.45 -12.62 19.69
C TYR A 252 2.00 -14.07 19.51
N LEU A 253 0.76 -14.25 19.08
CA LEU A 253 0.19 -15.55 18.77
C LEU A 253 -0.35 -15.56 17.35
N SER A 254 0.08 -16.52 16.56
CA SER A 254 -0.32 -16.69 15.17
C SER A 254 -1.06 -18.01 14.99
N PHE A 255 -2.26 -17.95 14.42
CA PHE A 255 -3.10 -19.12 14.16
C PHE A 255 -3.43 -19.23 12.68
N VAL A 256 -3.04 -20.35 12.06
CA VAL A 256 -3.53 -20.74 10.75
C VAL A 256 -4.92 -21.36 10.95
N ALA A 257 -5.97 -20.58 10.67
CA ALA A 257 -7.34 -21.00 10.89
C ALA A 257 -8.32 -20.28 9.97
N ASP A 258 -9.39 -20.97 9.58
CA ASP A 258 -10.50 -20.43 8.82
C ASP A 258 -11.58 -19.90 9.76
N ILE A 259 -12.05 -18.68 9.54
CA ILE A 259 -13.12 -18.07 10.33
C ILE A 259 -14.46 -18.84 10.26
N LYS A 260 -14.61 -19.73 9.29
CA LYS A 260 -15.78 -20.63 9.15
C LYS A 260 -15.73 -21.82 10.12
N ASP A 261 -14.57 -22.11 10.68
CA ASP A 261 -14.40 -23.16 11.68
C ASP A 261 -14.81 -22.63 13.06
N ALA A 262 -16.09 -22.83 13.41
CA ALA A 262 -16.65 -22.37 14.66
C ALA A 262 -15.96 -22.98 15.89
N PHE A 263 -15.50 -24.25 15.81
CA PHE A 263 -14.82 -24.91 16.92
C PHE A 263 -13.43 -24.28 17.16
N MET A 264 -12.64 -24.13 16.12
CA MET A 264 -11.32 -23.53 16.21
C MET A 264 -11.41 -22.07 16.71
N MET A 265 -12.36 -21.28 16.17
CA MET A 265 -12.56 -19.89 16.59
C MET A 265 -13.01 -19.79 18.04
N GLU A 266 -13.90 -20.69 18.51
CA GLU A 266 -14.30 -20.78 19.91
C GLU A 266 -13.09 -21.06 20.83
N GLN A 267 -12.20 -21.99 20.44
CA GLN A 267 -11.01 -22.29 21.22
C GLN A 267 -10.07 -21.08 21.30
N ILE A 268 -9.85 -20.39 20.19
CA ILE A 268 -8.95 -19.22 20.15
C ILE A 268 -9.54 -18.06 20.97
N ILE A 269 -10.78 -17.66 20.72
CA ILE A 269 -11.40 -16.52 21.39
C ILE A 269 -11.66 -16.82 22.86
N GLY A 270 -12.16 -18.01 23.19
CA GLY A 270 -12.46 -18.41 24.55
C GLY A 270 -11.22 -18.54 25.45
N THR A 271 -10.10 -19.04 24.89
CA THR A 271 -8.84 -19.18 25.63
C THR A 271 -8.14 -17.84 25.83
N HIS A 272 -8.09 -17.01 24.77
CA HIS A 272 -7.27 -15.81 24.81
C HIS A 272 -8.03 -14.53 25.17
N LYS A 273 -9.37 -14.56 25.12
CA LYS A 273 -10.28 -13.49 25.54
C LYS A 273 -9.83 -12.10 25.03
N PRO A 274 -9.82 -11.87 23.70
CA PRO A 274 -9.42 -10.58 23.17
C PRO A 274 -10.35 -9.46 23.69
N ASP A 275 -9.77 -8.30 23.99
CA ASP A 275 -10.54 -7.10 24.32
C ASP A 275 -11.13 -6.46 23.08
N VAL A 276 -10.39 -6.47 21.96
CA VAL A 276 -10.79 -5.89 20.68
C VAL A 276 -10.53 -6.88 19.55
N ILE A 277 -11.49 -7.01 18.66
CA ILE A 277 -11.35 -7.79 17.41
C ILE A 277 -11.47 -6.85 16.22
N TYR A 278 -10.42 -6.80 15.40
CA TYR A 278 -10.47 -6.20 14.05
C TYR A 278 -10.73 -7.31 13.03
N HIS A 279 -11.90 -7.29 12.42
CA HIS A 279 -12.35 -8.34 11.51
C HIS A 279 -12.17 -7.89 10.05
N ALA A 280 -11.01 -8.24 9.45
CA ALA A 280 -10.67 -7.95 8.06
C ALA A 280 -10.74 -9.19 7.14
N ALA A 281 -11.10 -10.36 7.67
CA ALA A 281 -11.23 -11.59 6.89
C ALA A 281 -12.46 -11.53 5.99
N ALA A 282 -12.27 -11.59 4.67
CA ALA A 282 -13.35 -11.63 3.67
C ALA A 282 -12.81 -12.02 2.30
N TYR A 283 -13.66 -12.57 1.45
CA TYR A 283 -13.42 -12.65 0.00
C TYR A 283 -13.88 -11.35 -0.67
N LYS A 284 -13.03 -10.76 -1.51
CA LYS A 284 -13.24 -9.42 -2.09
C LYS A 284 -13.31 -9.37 -3.61
N HIS A 285 -12.87 -10.42 -4.30
CA HIS A 285 -12.78 -10.42 -5.76
C HIS A 285 -14.15 -10.70 -6.39
N VAL A 286 -14.78 -9.65 -6.92
CA VAL A 286 -16.13 -9.68 -7.49
C VAL A 286 -16.29 -10.80 -8.52
N PRO A 287 -15.46 -10.94 -9.57
CA PRO A 287 -15.66 -11.98 -10.57
C PRO A 287 -15.60 -13.41 -10.01
N LEU A 288 -14.73 -13.66 -9.02
CA LEU A 288 -14.64 -14.97 -8.38
C LEU A 288 -15.89 -15.27 -7.52
N MET A 289 -16.45 -14.26 -6.88
CA MET A 289 -17.65 -14.43 -6.06
C MET A 289 -18.93 -14.57 -6.89
N GLU A 290 -18.99 -13.98 -8.08
CA GLU A 290 -20.04 -14.27 -9.06
C GLU A 290 -20.04 -15.76 -9.48
N LEU A 291 -18.85 -16.33 -9.70
CA LEU A 291 -18.70 -17.75 -10.03
C LEU A 291 -18.91 -18.69 -8.82
N ASN A 292 -18.77 -18.17 -7.59
CA ASN A 292 -18.80 -18.96 -6.35
C ASN A 292 -19.65 -18.27 -5.27
N PRO A 293 -20.95 -18.01 -5.50
CA PRO A 293 -21.79 -17.25 -4.57
C PRO A 293 -21.89 -17.90 -3.18
N TYR A 294 -21.90 -19.22 -3.11
CA TYR A 294 -21.89 -19.96 -1.87
C TYR A 294 -20.62 -19.67 -1.02
N GLN A 295 -19.44 -19.48 -1.64
CA GLN A 295 -18.22 -19.11 -0.90
C GLN A 295 -18.28 -17.68 -0.37
N ALA A 296 -18.88 -16.74 -1.11
CA ALA A 296 -19.11 -15.40 -0.61
C ALA A 296 -19.98 -15.42 0.66
N VAL A 297 -21.07 -16.21 0.65
CA VAL A 297 -21.96 -16.37 1.81
C VAL A 297 -21.25 -17.08 2.96
N LEU A 298 -20.58 -18.19 2.71
CA LEU A 298 -19.92 -18.95 3.77
C LEU A 298 -18.81 -18.15 4.45
N THR A 299 -18.02 -17.39 3.69
CA THR A 299 -16.90 -16.62 4.26
C THR A 299 -17.37 -15.27 4.80
N ASN A 300 -18.01 -14.45 3.95
CA ASN A 300 -18.32 -13.07 4.32
C ASN A 300 -19.51 -12.97 5.28
N VAL A 301 -20.49 -13.88 5.18
CA VAL A 301 -21.68 -13.86 6.04
C VAL A 301 -21.53 -14.82 7.21
N TYR A 302 -21.37 -16.12 6.93
CA TYR A 302 -21.34 -17.12 8.00
C TYR A 302 -20.08 -17.03 8.86
N GLY A 303 -18.91 -16.81 8.25
CA GLY A 303 -17.67 -16.59 9.00
C GLY A 303 -17.74 -15.34 9.89
N THR A 304 -18.26 -14.21 9.37
CA THR A 304 -18.48 -12.99 10.17
C THR A 304 -19.47 -13.26 11.31
N LYS A 305 -20.57 -13.99 11.03
CA LYS A 305 -21.54 -14.41 12.05
C LYS A 305 -20.88 -15.17 13.20
N ILE A 306 -20.05 -16.18 12.90
CA ILE A 306 -19.34 -16.96 13.92
C ILE A 306 -18.49 -16.05 14.81
N ILE A 307 -17.66 -15.20 14.21
CA ILE A 307 -16.77 -14.33 15.00
C ILE A 307 -17.56 -13.32 15.83
N ALA A 308 -18.63 -12.74 15.29
CA ALA A 308 -19.48 -11.78 16.00
C ALA A 308 -20.24 -12.44 17.18
N ASP A 309 -20.79 -13.64 16.98
CA ASP A 309 -21.45 -14.41 18.04
C ASP A 309 -20.47 -14.75 19.17
N LEU A 310 -19.25 -15.18 18.81
CA LEU A 310 -18.20 -15.49 19.78
C LEU A 310 -17.71 -14.23 20.51
N ALA A 311 -17.61 -13.10 19.81
CA ALA A 311 -17.27 -11.83 20.42
C ALA A 311 -18.30 -11.45 21.50
N GLN A 312 -19.58 -11.58 21.21
CA GLN A 312 -20.67 -11.33 22.16
C GLN A 312 -20.65 -12.34 23.32
N LYS A 313 -20.50 -13.64 23.03
CA LYS A 313 -20.45 -14.73 24.01
C LYS A 313 -19.32 -14.53 25.04
N HIS A 314 -18.14 -14.14 24.55
CA HIS A 314 -16.95 -13.96 25.38
C HIS A 314 -16.75 -12.52 25.88
N LYS A 315 -17.76 -11.65 25.67
CA LYS A 315 -17.79 -10.25 26.16
C LYS A 315 -16.60 -9.43 25.67
N VAL A 316 -16.23 -9.60 24.40
CA VAL A 316 -15.25 -8.74 23.73
C VAL A 316 -15.75 -7.29 23.78
N SER A 317 -14.91 -6.36 24.21
CA SER A 317 -15.34 -4.96 24.41
C SER A 317 -15.72 -4.29 23.08
N SER A 318 -14.98 -4.55 22.00
CA SER A 318 -15.23 -3.94 20.69
C SER A 318 -14.94 -4.93 19.55
N PHE A 319 -15.85 -4.97 18.59
CA PHE A 319 -15.73 -5.72 17.34
C PHE A 319 -15.81 -4.76 16.17
N VAL A 320 -14.71 -4.58 15.44
CA VAL A 320 -14.59 -3.64 14.31
C VAL A 320 -14.56 -4.41 13.00
N MET A 321 -15.64 -4.34 12.25
CA MET A 321 -15.79 -5.01 10.95
C MET A 321 -15.32 -4.12 9.81
N VAL A 322 -14.40 -4.61 8.99
CA VAL A 322 -14.02 -3.96 7.73
C VAL A 322 -15.03 -4.32 6.64
N SER A 323 -15.64 -3.32 6.03
CA SER A 323 -16.58 -3.45 4.90
C SER A 323 -16.13 -2.62 3.68
N THR A 324 -17.00 -2.38 2.73
CA THR A 324 -16.69 -1.83 1.41
C THR A 324 -17.81 -0.95 0.89
N ASP A 325 -17.47 0.00 0.00
CA ASP A 325 -18.42 0.77 -0.82
C ASP A 325 -19.39 -0.12 -1.63
N LYS A 326 -18.96 -1.33 -2.00
CA LYS A 326 -19.76 -2.28 -2.80
C LYS A 326 -20.94 -2.91 -2.04
N ALA A 327 -20.99 -2.71 -0.72
CA ALA A 327 -22.15 -3.07 0.11
C ALA A 327 -23.33 -2.08 -0.05
N VAL A 328 -23.09 -0.91 -0.64
CA VAL A 328 -24.11 0.11 -0.94
C VAL A 328 -24.75 -0.19 -2.29
N ASN A 329 -26.08 -0.31 -2.32
CA ASN A 329 -26.84 -0.69 -3.54
C ASN A 329 -26.11 -1.80 -4.32
N PRO A 330 -25.88 -2.98 -3.72
CA PRO A 330 -24.98 -3.97 -4.28
C PRO A 330 -25.42 -4.41 -5.67
N SER A 331 -24.46 -4.47 -6.60
CA SER A 331 -24.67 -4.95 -7.97
C SER A 331 -24.07 -6.32 -8.23
N ASN A 332 -23.55 -6.94 -7.18
CA ASN A 332 -22.83 -8.21 -7.27
C ASN A 332 -22.93 -9.00 -5.96
N VAL A 333 -22.66 -10.30 -6.06
CA VAL A 333 -22.72 -11.25 -4.95
C VAL A 333 -21.76 -10.86 -3.81
N MET A 334 -20.56 -10.39 -4.13
CA MET A 334 -19.58 -9.99 -3.11
C MET A 334 -20.11 -8.81 -2.28
N GLY A 335 -20.61 -7.76 -2.94
CA GLY A 335 -21.20 -6.59 -2.28
C GLY A 335 -22.43 -6.97 -1.43
N ALA A 336 -23.34 -7.77 -1.99
CA ALA A 336 -24.52 -8.26 -1.27
C ALA A 336 -24.15 -9.11 -0.05
N SER A 337 -23.11 -9.96 -0.14
CA SER A 337 -22.63 -10.75 1.00
C SER A 337 -22.08 -9.86 2.14
N LYS A 338 -21.37 -8.78 1.79
CA LYS A 338 -20.89 -7.80 2.77
C LYS A 338 -22.04 -7.03 3.39
N ARG A 339 -23.05 -6.64 2.60
CA ARG A 339 -24.27 -5.98 3.11
C ARG A 339 -25.01 -6.85 4.10
N ILE A 340 -25.20 -8.13 3.82
CA ILE A 340 -25.85 -9.07 4.75
C ILE A 340 -25.04 -9.20 6.05
N ALA A 341 -23.71 -9.25 5.95
CA ALA A 341 -22.84 -9.28 7.12
C ALA A 341 -22.96 -8.00 7.97
N GLU A 342 -23.03 -6.83 7.35
CA GLU A 342 -23.29 -5.55 8.05
C GLU A 342 -24.63 -5.57 8.78
N MET A 343 -25.70 -5.99 8.11
CA MET A 343 -27.04 -6.12 8.69
C MET A 343 -27.01 -7.06 9.89
N TYR A 344 -26.27 -8.18 9.80
CA TYR A 344 -26.12 -9.11 10.92
C TYR A 344 -25.42 -8.46 12.12
N VAL A 345 -24.26 -7.88 11.92
CA VAL A 345 -23.45 -7.23 12.96
C VAL A 345 -24.24 -6.09 13.62
N GLN A 346 -24.93 -5.27 12.83
CA GLN A 346 -25.77 -4.20 13.33
C GLN A 346 -26.98 -4.73 14.15
N SER A 347 -27.60 -5.83 13.69
CA SER A 347 -28.72 -6.44 14.40
C SER A 347 -28.35 -6.95 15.81
N LEU A 348 -27.13 -7.46 16.00
CA LEU A 348 -26.62 -7.86 17.32
C LEU A 348 -26.54 -6.66 18.28
N SER A 349 -26.05 -5.52 17.79
CA SER A 349 -25.96 -4.30 18.60
C SER A 349 -27.35 -3.80 19.03
N MET A 350 -28.29 -3.74 18.09
CA MET A 350 -29.66 -3.28 18.37
C MET A 350 -30.43 -4.20 19.31
N ASN A 351 -30.29 -5.51 19.13
CA ASN A 351 -30.92 -6.49 20.03
C ASN A 351 -30.40 -6.39 21.47
N ALA A 352 -29.09 -6.14 21.63
CA ALA A 352 -28.48 -5.94 22.93
C ALA A 352 -28.94 -4.64 23.60
N GLN A 353 -29.02 -3.55 22.87
CA GLN A 353 -29.55 -2.27 23.34
C GLN A 353 -31.02 -2.40 23.80
N ALA A 354 -31.86 -3.08 23.01
CA ALA A 354 -33.26 -3.32 23.36
C ALA A 354 -33.41 -4.13 24.68
N LYS A 355 -32.46 -5.03 24.96
CA LYS A 355 -32.47 -5.86 26.19
C LYS A 355 -31.72 -5.24 27.37
N GLN A 356 -31.15 -4.07 27.22
CA GLN A 356 -30.34 -3.35 28.24
C GLN A 356 -29.17 -4.16 28.82
N PHE A 357 -28.59 -5.04 28.03
CA PHE A 357 -27.39 -5.78 28.40
C PHE A 357 -26.12 -5.05 28.00
N GLU A 358 -25.11 -5.08 28.87
CA GLU A 358 -23.74 -4.74 28.49
C GLU A 358 -23.29 -5.69 27.36
N SER A 359 -23.06 -5.16 26.18
CA SER A 359 -22.73 -5.95 25.00
C SER A 359 -21.45 -5.46 24.32
N THR A 360 -20.88 -6.32 23.50
CA THR A 360 -19.82 -5.96 22.56
C THR A 360 -20.27 -4.76 21.72
N LYS A 361 -19.41 -3.74 21.59
CA LYS A 361 -19.61 -2.64 20.66
C LYS A 361 -19.31 -3.12 19.24
N PHE A 362 -20.35 -3.29 18.45
CA PHE A 362 -20.23 -3.69 17.06
C PHE A 362 -20.14 -2.47 16.17
N ILE A 363 -19.03 -2.32 15.47
CA ILE A 363 -18.69 -1.17 14.63
C ILE A 363 -18.38 -1.66 13.23
N THR A 364 -18.96 -1.03 12.22
CA THR A 364 -18.67 -1.32 10.81
C THR A 364 -18.00 -0.14 10.15
N THR A 365 -17.02 -0.39 9.28
CA THR A 365 -16.32 0.64 8.51
C THR A 365 -16.44 0.36 7.02
N ARG A 366 -16.86 1.37 6.23
CA ARG A 366 -16.97 1.32 4.77
C ARG A 366 -15.97 2.27 4.12
N PHE A 367 -15.23 1.74 3.16
CA PHE A 367 -14.37 2.53 2.28
C PHE A 367 -14.25 1.87 0.91
N GLY A 368 -13.80 2.63 -0.08
CA GLY A 368 -13.65 2.18 -1.46
C GLY A 368 -12.35 1.40 -1.70
N ASN A 369 -11.77 1.57 -2.89
CA ASN A 369 -10.56 0.82 -3.23
C ASN A 369 -9.35 1.36 -2.47
N VAL A 370 -8.45 0.45 -2.07
CA VAL A 370 -7.16 0.81 -1.50
C VAL A 370 -6.05 0.56 -2.52
N LEU A 371 -5.16 1.54 -2.61
CA LEU A 371 -4.10 1.54 -3.60
C LEU A 371 -3.03 0.48 -3.30
N GLY A 372 -2.67 -0.30 -4.31
CA GLY A 372 -1.61 -1.29 -4.19
C GLY A 372 -1.98 -2.55 -3.40
N SER A 373 -3.27 -2.76 -3.06
CA SER A 373 -3.71 -4.01 -2.43
C SER A 373 -3.57 -5.21 -3.37
N ASN A 374 -3.33 -6.39 -2.80
CA ASN A 374 -3.16 -7.63 -3.57
C ASN A 374 -4.33 -7.86 -4.52
N GLY A 375 -4.01 -8.16 -5.80
CA GLY A 375 -4.97 -8.40 -6.87
C GLY A 375 -5.76 -7.16 -7.32
N SER A 376 -5.35 -5.94 -6.95
CA SER A 376 -5.97 -4.70 -7.42
C SER A 376 -5.36 -4.22 -8.75
N VAL A 377 -5.95 -3.16 -9.31
CA VAL A 377 -5.59 -2.62 -10.63
C VAL A 377 -4.14 -2.15 -10.73
N VAL A 378 -3.58 -1.55 -9.67
CA VAL A 378 -2.21 -1.02 -9.70
C VAL A 378 -1.15 -2.12 -9.81
N PRO A 379 -1.13 -3.17 -8.98
CA PRO A 379 -0.23 -4.30 -9.19
C PRO A 379 -0.41 -4.99 -10.55
N LEU A 380 -1.64 -5.06 -11.07
CA LEU A 380 -1.90 -5.61 -12.41
C LEU A 380 -1.21 -4.75 -13.49
N PHE A 381 -1.40 -3.44 -13.45
CA PHE A 381 -0.78 -2.52 -14.42
C PHE A 381 0.74 -2.55 -14.34
N ILE A 382 1.32 -2.58 -13.13
CA ILE A 382 2.78 -2.73 -12.95
C ILE A 382 3.28 -3.99 -13.66
N LYS A 383 2.61 -5.12 -13.42
CA LYS A 383 2.96 -6.40 -14.06
C LYS A 383 2.86 -6.31 -15.58
N GLN A 384 1.74 -5.80 -16.12
CA GLN A 384 1.53 -5.67 -17.56
C GLN A 384 2.57 -4.74 -18.22
N ILE A 385 2.92 -3.63 -17.57
CA ILE A 385 3.99 -2.74 -18.06
C ILE A 385 5.35 -3.46 -18.08
N GLN A 386 5.68 -4.23 -17.03
CA GLN A 386 6.92 -4.99 -16.96
C GLN A 386 7.01 -6.09 -18.04
N GLU A 387 5.87 -6.64 -18.45
CA GLU A 387 5.74 -7.64 -19.50
C GLU A 387 5.71 -7.03 -20.92
N GLY A 388 5.76 -5.69 -21.04
CA GLY A 388 5.73 -4.98 -22.32
C GLY A 388 4.33 -4.66 -22.84
N GLY A 389 3.30 -4.77 -22.00
CA GLY A 389 1.91 -4.50 -22.33
C GLY A 389 1.17 -5.68 -22.99
N PRO A 390 -0.08 -5.46 -23.45
CA PRO A 390 -0.87 -4.26 -23.25
C PRO A 390 -1.38 -4.11 -21.81
N ILE A 391 -1.70 -2.87 -21.39
CA ILE A 391 -2.51 -2.64 -20.21
C ILE A 391 -3.98 -2.90 -20.55
N THR A 392 -4.67 -3.68 -19.70
CA THR A 392 -6.10 -3.97 -19.89
C THR A 392 -6.97 -3.17 -18.95
N ILE A 393 -7.95 -2.44 -19.49
CA ILE A 393 -8.99 -1.75 -18.73
C ILE A 393 -10.37 -2.30 -19.09
N THR A 394 -11.33 -2.23 -18.17
CA THR A 394 -12.66 -2.81 -18.40
C THR A 394 -13.59 -1.86 -19.13
N HIS A 395 -13.43 -0.55 -18.96
CA HIS A 395 -14.18 0.47 -19.70
C HIS A 395 -13.44 1.82 -19.64
N PRO A 396 -13.45 2.65 -20.70
CA PRO A 396 -12.76 3.95 -20.72
C PRO A 396 -13.25 4.94 -19.67
N ASP A 397 -14.55 4.90 -19.36
CA ASP A 397 -15.20 5.83 -18.43
C ASP A 397 -15.28 5.29 -17.01
N ILE A 398 -14.65 4.16 -16.71
CA ILE A 398 -14.68 3.60 -15.37
C ILE A 398 -13.94 4.49 -14.37
N ILE A 399 -14.60 4.83 -13.28
CA ILE A 399 -14.04 5.62 -12.19
C ILE A 399 -14.01 4.81 -10.91
N ARG A 400 -12.98 5.04 -10.10
CA ARG A 400 -12.84 4.47 -8.76
C ARG A 400 -12.31 5.52 -7.79
N TYR A 401 -12.75 5.39 -6.55
CA TYR A 401 -12.16 6.12 -5.45
C TYR A 401 -11.00 5.34 -4.87
N PHE A 402 -9.92 6.03 -4.55
CA PHE A 402 -8.73 5.40 -3.98
C PHE A 402 -8.31 6.04 -2.68
N MET A 403 -7.85 5.21 -1.77
CA MET A 403 -7.25 5.57 -0.50
C MET A 403 -5.94 4.77 -0.36
N THR A 404 -4.97 5.27 0.37
CA THR A 404 -3.79 4.46 0.70
C THR A 404 -4.15 3.42 1.77
N ILE A 405 -3.44 2.28 1.80
CA ILE A 405 -3.69 1.24 2.81
C ILE A 405 -3.45 1.78 4.22
N PRO A 406 -2.33 2.50 4.51
CA PRO A 406 -2.12 3.10 5.82
C PRO A 406 -3.24 4.06 6.24
N GLU A 407 -3.69 4.92 5.33
CA GLU A 407 -4.79 5.86 5.59
C GLU A 407 -6.08 5.12 5.96
N ALA A 408 -6.49 4.12 5.16
CA ALA A 408 -7.68 3.33 5.44
C ALA A 408 -7.60 2.67 6.84
N CYS A 409 -6.46 2.09 7.19
CA CYS A 409 -6.28 1.42 8.48
C CYS A 409 -6.26 2.41 9.65
N GLN A 410 -5.67 3.60 9.47
CA GLN A 410 -5.74 4.68 10.45
C GLN A 410 -7.18 5.08 10.75
N LEU A 411 -8.01 5.25 9.71
CA LEU A 411 -9.44 5.57 9.88
C LEU A 411 -10.23 4.41 10.50
N VAL A 412 -9.85 3.15 10.23
CA VAL A 412 -10.45 1.97 10.90
C VAL A 412 -10.16 1.98 12.40
N LEU A 413 -8.94 2.30 12.81
CA LEU A 413 -8.57 2.41 14.23
C LEU A 413 -9.31 3.57 14.89
N GLU A 414 -9.40 4.73 14.23
CA GLU A 414 -10.13 5.89 14.72
C GLU A 414 -11.62 5.58 14.90
N ALA A 415 -12.29 5.06 13.85
CA ALA A 415 -13.69 4.66 13.89
C ALA A 415 -13.96 3.61 14.99
N GLY A 416 -13.05 2.62 15.10
CA GLY A 416 -13.12 1.59 16.14
C GLY A 416 -13.09 2.17 17.54
N SER A 417 -12.32 3.22 17.77
CA SER A 417 -12.13 3.84 19.08
C SER A 417 -13.26 4.79 19.48
N MET A 418 -13.93 5.43 18.49
CA MET A 418 -15.01 6.39 18.74
C MET A 418 -16.40 5.74 18.82
N GLY A 419 -16.58 4.52 18.29
CA GLY A 419 -17.88 3.87 18.17
C GLY A 419 -18.50 3.49 19.51
N ASN A 420 -19.83 3.60 19.58
CA ASN A 420 -20.64 3.20 20.73
C ASN A 420 -21.36 1.87 20.51
N GLY A 421 -21.44 1.41 19.25
CA GLY A 421 -22.03 0.16 18.80
C GLY A 421 -23.29 0.36 17.95
N GLY A 422 -23.31 -0.33 16.79
CA GLY A 422 -24.39 -0.27 15.79
C GLY A 422 -24.12 0.71 14.64
N GLU A 423 -23.04 1.51 14.72
CA GLU A 423 -22.72 2.49 13.69
C GLU A 423 -22.04 1.84 12.48
N ILE A 424 -22.32 2.42 11.32
CA ILE A 424 -21.58 2.19 10.07
C ILE A 424 -20.85 3.49 9.74
N TYR A 425 -19.53 3.47 9.86
CA TYR A 425 -18.67 4.59 9.53
C TYR A 425 -18.27 4.56 8.06
N ILE A 426 -18.42 5.69 7.39
CA ILE A 426 -18.07 5.89 5.98
C ILE A 426 -16.88 6.85 5.94
N PHE A 427 -15.86 6.48 5.16
CA PHE A 427 -14.67 7.30 5.02
C PHE A 427 -14.76 8.17 3.77
N ASP A 428 -14.33 9.43 3.92
CA ASP A 428 -14.16 10.34 2.79
C ASP A 428 -13.08 9.80 1.85
N MET A 429 -13.51 9.41 0.65
CA MET A 429 -12.65 8.83 -0.37
C MET A 429 -11.95 9.89 -1.25
N GLY A 430 -12.20 11.18 -1.03
CA GLY A 430 -11.68 12.26 -1.86
C GLY A 430 -12.18 12.20 -3.31
N GLU A 431 -11.38 12.70 -4.24
CA GLU A 431 -11.76 12.81 -5.65
C GLU A 431 -11.74 11.46 -6.37
N PRO A 432 -12.70 11.23 -7.28
CA PRO A 432 -12.74 10.04 -8.11
C PRO A 432 -11.62 10.06 -9.17
N VAL A 433 -11.07 8.89 -9.47
CA VAL A 433 -9.99 8.71 -10.45
C VAL A 433 -10.47 7.86 -11.62
N ARG A 434 -10.34 8.36 -12.85
CA ARG A 434 -10.56 7.57 -14.06
C ARG A 434 -9.43 6.54 -14.21
N ILE A 435 -9.79 5.28 -14.41
CA ILE A 435 -8.80 4.20 -14.50
C ILE A 435 -7.89 4.34 -15.73
N ILE A 436 -8.42 4.88 -16.83
CA ILE A 436 -7.62 5.15 -18.02
C ILE A 436 -6.54 6.22 -17.76
N ASP A 437 -6.85 7.29 -17.02
CA ASP A 437 -5.88 8.33 -16.68
C ASP A 437 -4.79 7.78 -15.76
N LEU A 438 -5.18 6.88 -14.84
CA LEU A 438 -4.26 6.14 -13.99
C LEU A 438 -3.31 5.29 -14.84
N ALA A 439 -3.81 4.57 -15.87
CA ALA A 439 -3.01 3.77 -16.78
C ALA A 439 -1.99 4.63 -17.52
N TYR A 440 -2.41 5.75 -18.12
CA TYR A 440 -1.52 6.69 -18.79
C TYR A 440 -0.40 7.19 -17.86
N LYS A 441 -0.75 7.62 -16.65
CA LYS A 441 0.22 8.09 -15.67
C LYS A 441 1.22 6.99 -15.28
N MET A 442 0.77 5.75 -15.11
CA MET A 442 1.63 4.62 -14.75
C MET A 442 2.61 4.25 -15.86
N ILE A 443 2.17 4.24 -17.13
CA ILE A 443 3.04 3.99 -18.29
C ILE A 443 4.16 5.03 -18.32
N ARG A 444 3.81 6.33 -18.20
CA ARG A 444 4.78 7.44 -18.22
C ARG A 444 5.75 7.41 -17.03
N LEU A 445 5.26 7.09 -15.82
CA LEU A 445 6.11 6.91 -14.65
C LEU A 445 7.11 5.75 -14.80
N ALA A 446 6.73 4.71 -15.54
CA ALA A 446 7.63 3.61 -15.89
C ALA A 446 8.68 4.03 -16.93
N GLY A 447 8.48 5.15 -17.64
CA GLY A 447 9.39 5.70 -18.66
C GLY A 447 9.02 5.30 -20.07
N PHE A 448 7.80 4.84 -20.32
CA PHE A 448 7.28 4.46 -21.64
C PHE A 448 6.30 5.49 -22.18
N ILE A 449 6.11 5.47 -23.51
CA ILE A 449 5.15 6.32 -24.22
C ILE A 449 3.83 5.54 -24.37
N PRO A 450 2.72 6.06 -23.79
CA PRO A 450 1.41 5.44 -23.96
C PRO A 450 0.99 5.38 -25.43
N GLU A 451 0.33 4.30 -25.82
CA GLU A 451 -0.19 4.01 -27.18
C GLU A 451 0.87 3.83 -28.27
N GLU A 452 2.15 4.12 -27.97
CA GLU A 452 3.27 3.85 -28.87
C GLU A 452 4.06 2.62 -28.43
N GLU A 453 4.55 2.62 -27.18
CA GLU A 453 5.35 1.54 -26.60
C GLU A 453 4.52 0.57 -25.76
N ILE A 454 3.51 1.09 -25.05
CA ILE A 454 2.56 0.28 -24.26
C ILE A 454 1.13 0.65 -24.69
N GLN A 455 0.44 -0.31 -25.28
CA GLN A 455 -0.97 -0.17 -25.70
C GLN A 455 -1.92 -0.32 -24.52
N ILE A 456 -3.11 0.30 -24.60
CA ILE A 456 -4.20 0.11 -23.66
C ILE A 456 -5.37 -0.56 -24.37
N GLU A 457 -5.78 -1.74 -23.88
CA GLU A 457 -6.88 -2.51 -24.43
C GLU A 457 -8.12 -2.44 -23.55
N VAL A 458 -9.29 -2.28 -24.17
CA VAL A 458 -10.59 -2.31 -23.50
C VAL A 458 -11.17 -3.72 -23.59
N VAL A 459 -11.23 -4.43 -22.46
CA VAL A 459 -11.67 -5.84 -22.42
C VAL A 459 -13.16 -6.04 -22.09
N GLY A 460 -13.90 -4.95 -21.80
CA GLY A 460 -15.29 -5.00 -21.39
C GLY A 460 -15.49 -5.14 -19.87
N LEU A 461 -16.66 -4.74 -19.38
CA LEU A 461 -17.02 -4.85 -17.96
C LEU A 461 -17.09 -6.30 -17.54
N ARG A 462 -16.57 -6.58 -16.33
CA ARG A 462 -16.60 -7.92 -15.73
C ARG A 462 -17.95 -8.19 -15.07
N PRO A 463 -18.32 -9.46 -14.86
CA PRO A 463 -19.53 -9.79 -14.10
C PRO A 463 -19.55 -9.10 -12.74
N GLY A 464 -20.67 -8.43 -12.42
CA GLY A 464 -20.86 -7.69 -11.18
C GLY A 464 -20.21 -6.30 -11.11
N GLU A 465 -19.52 -5.84 -12.17
CA GLU A 465 -18.78 -4.57 -12.15
C GLU A 465 -19.70 -3.38 -12.49
N LYS A 466 -19.59 -2.28 -11.72
CA LYS A 466 -20.22 -0.98 -11.99
C LYS A 466 -19.24 -0.03 -12.68
N LEU A 467 -19.74 0.87 -13.53
CA LEU A 467 -18.96 2.00 -14.05
C LEU A 467 -18.53 2.94 -12.91
N TYR A 468 -19.46 3.23 -11.99
CA TYR A 468 -19.27 4.12 -10.85
C TYR A 468 -19.66 3.37 -9.58
N GLU A 469 -18.81 3.44 -8.55
CA GLU A 469 -19.14 2.93 -7.21
C GLU A 469 -19.76 4.05 -6.38
N GLU A 470 -20.77 3.68 -5.59
CA GLU A 470 -21.46 4.58 -4.70
C GLU A 470 -20.94 4.42 -3.28
N LEU A 471 -20.70 5.53 -2.58
CA LEU A 471 -20.27 5.49 -1.18
C LEU A 471 -21.47 5.46 -0.22
N LEU A 472 -22.61 6.01 -0.67
CA LEU A 472 -23.86 6.12 0.09
C LEU A 472 -25.04 5.59 -0.73
N ASN A 473 -26.04 5.06 -0.03
CA ASN A 473 -27.37 4.81 -0.58
C ASN A 473 -28.14 6.14 -0.63
N ASP A 474 -29.03 6.35 -1.64
CA ASP A 474 -29.89 7.54 -1.74
C ASP A 474 -30.79 7.74 -0.50
N ALA A 475 -31.16 6.66 0.20
CA ALA A 475 -31.92 6.69 1.44
C ALA A 475 -31.07 6.95 2.69
N GLU A 476 -29.76 6.96 2.57
CA GLU A 476 -28.84 7.18 3.68
C GLU A 476 -28.63 8.67 3.93
N LYS A 477 -28.82 9.09 5.18
CA LYS A 477 -28.34 10.37 5.68
C LYS A 477 -27.03 10.12 6.41
N THR A 478 -26.05 11.00 6.21
CA THR A 478 -24.81 10.98 6.97
C THR A 478 -24.84 11.96 8.11
N LEU A 479 -24.29 11.56 9.24
CA LEU A 479 -24.00 12.43 10.36
C LEU A 479 -22.50 12.70 10.44
N PRO A 480 -22.08 13.94 10.70
CA PRO A 480 -20.67 14.24 10.92
C PRO A 480 -20.19 13.61 12.23
N THR A 481 -18.90 13.30 12.28
CA THR A 481 -18.21 12.93 13.52
C THR A 481 -17.25 14.05 13.95
N HIS A 482 -16.50 13.86 15.03
CA HIS A 482 -15.44 14.78 15.40
C HIS A 482 -14.25 14.74 14.42
N HIS A 483 -14.16 13.69 13.61
CA HIS A 483 -13.12 13.54 12.58
C HIS A 483 -13.69 13.88 11.21
N GLU A 484 -13.15 14.91 10.54
CA GLU A 484 -13.68 15.45 9.28
C GLU A 484 -13.78 14.44 8.11
N LYS A 485 -12.95 13.40 8.13
CA LYS A 485 -12.93 12.33 7.10
C LYS A 485 -13.77 11.12 7.45
N ILE A 486 -14.49 11.13 8.58
CA ILE A 486 -15.33 10.02 9.01
C ILE A 486 -16.76 10.53 9.23
N MET A 487 -17.71 9.90 8.55
CA MET A 487 -19.15 10.15 8.69
C MET A 487 -19.83 8.88 9.20
N ILE A 488 -21.01 9.02 9.80
CA ILE A 488 -21.87 7.90 10.21
C ILE A 488 -23.01 7.79 9.21
N ALA A 489 -23.24 6.59 8.64
CA ALA A 489 -24.43 6.30 7.86
C ALA A 489 -25.65 6.19 8.77
N GLN A 490 -26.74 6.88 8.42
CA GLN A 490 -28.05 6.67 9.01
C GLN A 490 -28.80 5.63 8.17
N GLU A 491 -28.55 4.36 8.44
CA GLU A 491 -29.26 3.28 7.75
C GLU A 491 -30.57 2.91 8.43
N VAL A 492 -31.53 2.46 7.61
CA VAL A 492 -32.76 1.86 8.11
C VAL A 492 -32.41 0.51 8.75
N SER A 493 -32.76 0.34 10.00
CA SER A 493 -32.55 -0.90 10.74
C SER A 493 -33.37 -2.06 10.17
N VAL A 494 -32.91 -3.28 10.41
CA VAL A 494 -33.69 -4.51 10.14
C VAL A 494 -35.03 -4.42 10.90
N ALA A 495 -36.12 -4.34 10.15
CA ALA A 495 -37.45 -4.09 10.71
C ALA A 495 -37.99 -5.30 11.53
N ASN A 496 -37.57 -6.51 11.17
CA ASN A 496 -37.99 -7.76 11.84
C ASN A 496 -36.78 -8.69 12.01
N PHE A 497 -36.25 -8.78 13.22
CA PHE A 497 -35.09 -9.61 13.55
C PHE A 497 -35.34 -11.10 13.36
N ASP A 498 -36.50 -11.60 13.75
CA ASP A 498 -36.80 -13.05 13.71
C ASP A 498 -36.89 -13.54 12.26
N ASP A 499 -37.51 -12.76 11.38
CA ASP A 499 -37.57 -13.07 9.95
C ASP A 499 -36.16 -12.99 9.31
N PHE A 500 -35.38 -11.96 9.64
CA PHE A 500 -34.02 -11.83 9.15
C PHE A 500 -33.14 -13.02 9.56
N PHE A 501 -33.18 -13.45 10.84
CA PHE A 501 -32.43 -14.61 11.31
C PHE A 501 -32.88 -15.91 10.63
N TYR A 502 -34.18 -16.07 10.41
CA TYR A 502 -34.70 -17.23 9.68
C TYR A 502 -34.21 -17.26 8.23
N GLN A 503 -34.29 -16.13 7.51
CA GLN A 503 -33.79 -16.02 6.14
C GLN A 503 -32.29 -16.27 6.08
N LEU A 504 -31.53 -15.77 7.05
CA LEU A 504 -30.10 -15.99 7.16
C LEU A 504 -29.73 -17.47 7.35
N GLN A 505 -30.51 -18.21 8.15
CA GLN A 505 -30.32 -19.65 8.32
C GLN A 505 -30.55 -20.40 6.99
N LEU A 506 -31.62 -20.07 6.26
CA LEU A 506 -31.89 -20.65 4.94
C LEU A 506 -30.76 -20.34 3.97
N LEU A 507 -30.28 -19.10 3.96
CA LEU A 507 -29.18 -18.67 3.10
C LEU A 507 -27.89 -19.47 3.36
N VAL A 508 -27.52 -19.62 4.63
CA VAL A 508 -26.33 -20.39 5.02
C VAL A 508 -26.50 -21.88 4.67
N GLN A 509 -27.70 -22.42 4.83
CA GLN A 509 -27.98 -23.81 4.46
C GLN A 509 -27.85 -24.03 2.95
N SER A 510 -28.47 -23.19 2.14
CA SER A 510 -28.36 -23.23 0.66
C SER A 510 -26.90 -23.12 0.21
N ALA A 511 -26.12 -22.23 0.84
CA ALA A 511 -24.69 -22.08 0.56
C ALA A 511 -23.88 -23.33 0.92
N LYS A 512 -24.18 -24.00 2.06
CA LYS A 512 -23.54 -25.26 2.44
C LYS A 512 -23.87 -26.39 1.46
N GLU A 513 -25.05 -26.36 0.86
CA GLU A 513 -25.48 -27.31 -0.18
C GLU A 513 -24.98 -26.93 -1.59
N MET A 514 -24.18 -25.86 -1.70
CA MET A 514 -23.61 -25.35 -2.96
C MET A 514 -24.65 -25.01 -4.04
N LYS A 515 -25.86 -24.60 -3.65
CA LYS A 515 -26.96 -24.25 -4.53
C LYS A 515 -26.84 -22.76 -4.94
N SER A 516 -26.04 -22.47 -5.95
CA SER A 516 -25.67 -21.09 -6.32
C SER A 516 -26.88 -20.21 -6.62
N GLU A 517 -27.84 -20.67 -7.43
CA GLU A 517 -29.03 -19.90 -7.84
C GLU A 517 -29.95 -19.61 -6.65
N GLU A 518 -30.26 -20.65 -5.84
CA GLU A 518 -31.07 -20.50 -4.63
C GLU A 518 -30.38 -19.56 -3.60
N THR A 519 -29.04 -19.68 -3.46
CA THR A 519 -28.25 -18.79 -2.61
C THR A 519 -28.42 -17.32 -3.03
N VAL A 520 -28.29 -17.02 -4.33
CA VAL A 520 -28.44 -15.64 -4.84
C VAL A 520 -29.90 -15.15 -4.70
N LEU A 521 -30.90 -15.98 -4.94
CA LEU A 521 -32.31 -15.63 -4.70
C LEU A 521 -32.57 -15.25 -3.23
N LEU A 522 -32.03 -16.03 -2.29
CA LEU A 522 -32.13 -15.71 -0.86
C LEU A 522 -31.36 -14.42 -0.49
N MET A 523 -30.20 -14.18 -1.11
CA MET A 523 -29.49 -12.91 -0.93
C MET A 523 -30.33 -11.72 -1.40
N LYS A 524 -30.99 -11.80 -2.58
CA LYS A 524 -31.88 -10.75 -3.10
C LYS A 524 -33.12 -10.55 -2.21
N LYS A 525 -33.63 -11.60 -1.61
CA LYS A 525 -34.72 -11.50 -0.64
C LYS A 525 -34.33 -10.77 0.64
N ILE A 526 -33.11 -11.04 1.15
CA ILE A 526 -32.58 -10.38 2.35
C ILE A 526 -32.18 -8.93 2.08
N VAL A 527 -31.64 -8.65 0.89
CA VAL A 527 -31.16 -7.34 0.42
C VAL A 527 -31.95 -6.94 -0.82
N PRO A 528 -33.12 -6.32 -0.68
CA PRO A 528 -34.01 -5.97 -1.83
C PRO A 528 -33.36 -5.01 -2.83
N GLU A 529 -32.41 -4.18 -2.36
CA GLU A 529 -31.61 -3.28 -3.19
C GLU A 529 -30.53 -4.00 -4.03
N PHE A 530 -30.28 -5.29 -3.80
CA PHE A 530 -29.34 -6.06 -4.61
C PHE A 530 -29.89 -6.34 -6.00
N LYS A 531 -29.37 -5.62 -6.99
CA LYS A 531 -29.65 -5.84 -8.41
C LYS A 531 -28.38 -6.17 -9.15
N SER A 532 -28.32 -7.39 -9.70
CA SER A 532 -27.15 -7.88 -10.42
C SER A 532 -26.87 -7.02 -11.67
N LYS A 533 -25.58 -6.81 -12.01
CA LYS A 533 -25.16 -6.13 -13.24
C LYS A 533 -24.08 -6.93 -13.94
N ASN A 534 -24.19 -7.06 -15.25
CA ASN A 534 -23.25 -7.83 -16.07
C ASN A 534 -23.05 -9.27 -15.55
N SER A 535 -24.08 -9.89 -14.99
CA SER A 535 -24.04 -11.19 -14.34
C SER A 535 -25.15 -12.11 -14.83
N GLU A 536 -24.93 -13.41 -14.82
CA GLU A 536 -25.96 -14.41 -15.11
C GLU A 536 -27.16 -14.33 -14.15
N PHE A 537 -26.96 -13.72 -12.98
CA PHE A 537 -28.00 -13.55 -11.95
C PHE A 537 -28.93 -12.35 -12.18
N GLU A 538 -28.75 -11.57 -13.28
CA GLU A 538 -29.70 -10.52 -13.67
C GLU A 538 -31.11 -11.10 -13.93
N ARG A 539 -31.17 -12.33 -14.42
CA ARG A 539 -32.46 -13.04 -14.62
C ARG A 539 -33.24 -13.30 -13.33
N LEU A 540 -32.61 -13.13 -12.18
CA LEU A 540 -33.23 -13.26 -10.86
C LEU A 540 -33.64 -11.91 -10.26
N ASP A 541 -33.46 -10.80 -10.99
CA ASP A 541 -33.93 -9.47 -10.61
C ASP A 541 -35.42 -9.33 -10.94
N HIS A 542 -36.26 -9.19 -9.93
CA HIS A 542 -37.70 -9.00 -10.05
C HIS A 542 -38.13 -7.62 -9.57
#